data_ef02b7eea260b5b67b5eadca8c9abf29
#
_entry.id   ef02b7eea260b5b67b5eadca8c9abf29
#
_cell.length_a   1.000
_cell.length_b   1.000
_cell.length_c   1.000
_cell.angle_alpha   90.00
_cell.angle_beta   90.00
_cell.angle_gamma   90.00
#
_symmetry.space_group_name_H-M   'P 1'
#
loop_
_entity.id
_entity.type
_entity.pdbx_description
1 polymer ?
#
loop_
_entity_poly.entity_id
_entity_poly.type
_entity_poly.pdbx_seq_one_letter_code
_entity_poly.pdbx_strand_id
1 'polypeptide(L)'
;IQRAGDPLSEDVEPAAWLTYNPRRMHLGRLALVDADGRPLGDPGRLTDPRTELDLWTGVVLAEYRLDGEPVEVTTVADPAAHRFAVRVTSPLLARGLAVAWVFDPQRDDLAWFEQPVDAGTRWQQPAPGRATAQRRVESSAYEVDVVSDGFLTVAEGGGQVVARSASGSLELVVALRPEGVEPPAPARFADVLGAAEHWWAGYWGSGAAVSLAGSTDPAAAELERRIVLSQYLMAVNSAGSAPPAETGLTYNTWTGKFHLEMHWWHGAHFPMWGRGHLLERSLPWYHGALGSARATARAQGYRGARWPKQTDLSARESPSVIGVFLVWQQPHLIHLLELLLAEGRGGEFLAEHYPLVEATADFMADFAEERDGAYVLPPPLIPAQESYLVDRETVTNPTFELAYWAWALGVANRWRERLNLAPREDWARVADGMHRPALMPDGTYAAIESAPHLIRKDHPSMLMALGWLPDTPLVDAGTMAATLDEVWRSWDLQSSWGWDYPVMAMTAARLGDLRRALDALLLESPKNVFLPNGHNPQMPGFLTLYLPANGGLLAAVAHLAAAVADGVPLPPGWVLDAEGFAPFPRGDRPDAT
;
A
#
# COMPACT_ATOMS: atom_id res chain seq x y z
N ILE A 1 21.36 -16.41 -7.44
CA ILE A 1 20.02 -16.91 -7.08
C ILE A 1 20.14 -17.47 -5.69
N GLN A 2 19.49 -16.84 -4.73
CA GLN A 2 19.45 -17.30 -3.35
C GLN A 2 18.58 -18.57 -3.27
N ARG A 3 19.09 -19.66 -2.74
CA ARG A 3 18.28 -20.88 -2.55
C ARG A 3 17.42 -20.73 -1.30
N ALA A 4 16.18 -21.17 -1.35
CA ALA A 4 15.35 -21.22 -0.16
C ALA A 4 15.98 -22.12 0.91
N GLY A 5 16.01 -21.62 2.14
CA GLY A 5 16.60 -22.34 3.27
C GLY A 5 18.09 -22.09 3.50
N ASP A 6 18.77 -21.37 2.60
CA ASP A 6 20.10 -20.84 2.92
C ASP A 6 19.91 -19.68 3.91
N PRO A 7 20.39 -19.77 5.15
CA PRO A 7 20.48 -18.58 5.98
C PRO A 7 21.30 -17.56 5.22
N LEU A 8 21.03 -16.27 5.42
CA LEU A 8 21.95 -15.20 5.00
C LEU A 8 23.27 -15.47 5.71
N SER A 9 24.12 -16.28 5.09
CA SER A 9 25.45 -16.57 5.60
C SER A 9 26.38 -15.42 5.23
N GLU A 10 27.52 -15.35 5.89
CA GLU A 10 28.56 -14.34 5.58
C GLU A 10 28.96 -14.35 4.10
N ASP A 11 28.81 -15.49 3.41
CA ASP A 11 29.07 -15.64 1.97
C ASP A 11 28.01 -15.00 1.07
N VAL A 12 26.90 -14.45 1.65
CA VAL A 12 25.78 -13.83 0.93
C VAL A 12 25.73 -12.32 1.15
N GLU A 13 26.79 -11.71 1.65
CA GLU A 13 26.91 -10.27 1.91
C GLU A 13 26.43 -9.39 0.73
N PRO A 14 26.79 -9.67 -0.56
CA PRO A 14 26.27 -8.88 -1.67
C PRO A 14 24.76 -8.95 -1.84
N ALA A 15 24.13 -10.10 -1.59
CA ALA A 15 22.67 -10.25 -1.67
C ALA A 15 21.98 -9.51 -0.53
N ALA A 16 22.50 -9.60 0.68
CA ALA A 16 22.04 -8.84 1.83
C ALA A 16 22.17 -7.33 1.57
N TRP A 17 23.32 -6.87 1.09
CA TRP A 17 23.53 -5.46 0.74
C TRP A 17 22.53 -4.97 -0.31
N LEU A 18 22.25 -5.74 -1.36
CA LEU A 18 21.25 -5.41 -2.39
C LEU A 18 19.81 -5.42 -1.82
N THR A 19 19.53 -6.27 -0.86
CA THR A 19 18.22 -6.28 -0.18
C THR A 19 18.00 -4.99 0.60
N TYR A 20 19.03 -4.50 1.31
CA TYR A 20 18.95 -3.30 2.12
C TYR A 20 19.13 -2.00 1.34
N ASN A 21 19.67 -2.04 0.11
CA ASN A 21 19.95 -0.87 -0.69
C ASN A 21 19.18 -0.84 -2.02
N PRO A 22 18.82 0.35 -2.54
CA PRO A 22 18.88 1.63 -1.83
C PRO A 22 17.94 1.64 -0.63
N ARG A 23 18.46 2.10 0.51
CA ARG A 23 17.68 2.18 1.74
C ARG A 23 16.77 3.41 1.75
N ARG A 24 15.71 3.34 2.55
CA ARG A 24 14.90 4.50 2.85
C ARG A 24 15.70 5.42 3.78
N MET A 25 15.79 6.69 3.43
CA MET A 25 16.56 7.67 4.20
C MET A 25 15.64 8.48 5.12
N HIS A 26 16.13 8.80 6.28
CA HIS A 26 15.56 9.82 7.16
C HIS A 26 15.90 11.21 6.61
N LEU A 27 14.88 11.99 6.24
CA LEU A 27 15.09 13.30 5.59
C LEU A 27 15.34 14.44 6.58
N GLY A 28 15.12 14.21 7.85
CA GLY A 28 15.21 15.19 8.94
C GLY A 28 13.97 15.13 9.83
N ARG A 29 14.00 15.82 10.96
CA ARG A 29 12.88 15.93 11.90
C ARG A 29 12.81 17.29 12.56
N LEU A 30 11.64 17.67 13.02
CA LEU A 30 11.47 18.78 13.96
C LEU A 30 11.65 18.28 15.41
N ALA A 31 12.31 19.08 16.20
CA ALA A 31 12.50 18.83 17.61
C ALA A 31 12.35 20.12 18.41
N LEU A 32 11.79 20.02 19.62
CA LEU A 32 11.94 21.07 20.62
C LEU A 32 13.35 21.01 21.19
N VAL A 33 13.98 22.16 21.32
CA VAL A 33 15.33 22.31 21.81
C VAL A 33 15.42 23.42 22.87
N ASP A 34 16.43 23.37 23.72
CA ASP A 34 16.73 24.42 24.67
C ASP A 34 17.36 25.67 24.00
N ALA A 35 17.70 26.66 24.81
CA ALA A 35 18.33 27.91 24.34
C ALA A 35 19.67 27.67 23.60
N ASP A 36 20.39 26.60 23.95
CA ASP A 36 21.66 26.21 23.34
C ASP A 36 21.47 25.35 22.08
N GLY A 37 20.21 25.01 21.72
CA GLY A 37 19.87 24.16 20.57
C GLY A 37 20.02 22.67 20.87
N ARG A 38 20.07 22.25 22.14
CA ARG A 38 20.14 20.84 22.51
C ARG A 38 18.74 20.22 22.59
N PRO A 39 18.50 19.01 22.03
CA PRO A 39 17.22 18.33 22.19
C PRO A 39 16.82 18.14 23.65
N LEU A 40 15.55 18.32 23.95
CA LEU A 40 14.98 18.08 25.28
C LEU A 40 14.87 16.56 25.48
N GLY A 41 15.93 15.95 26.01
CA GLY A 41 16.12 14.50 26.03
C GLY A 41 15.40 13.74 27.15
N ASP A 42 14.76 14.44 28.11
CA ASP A 42 14.09 13.79 29.25
C ASP A 42 12.57 13.79 29.09
N PRO A 43 11.95 12.63 28.76
CA PRO A 43 10.50 12.52 28.65
C PRO A 43 9.78 12.73 29.99
N GLY A 44 10.45 12.59 31.14
CA GLY A 44 9.88 12.85 32.48
C GLY A 44 9.51 14.31 32.73
N ARG A 45 9.99 15.24 31.88
CA ARG A 45 9.60 16.66 31.91
C ARG A 45 8.24 16.94 31.27
N LEU A 46 7.69 15.96 30.52
CA LEU A 46 6.42 16.07 29.86
C LEU A 46 5.31 15.48 30.71
N THR A 47 4.25 16.25 30.94
CA THR A 47 3.04 15.78 31.64
C THR A 47 1.79 16.12 30.83
N ASP A 48 0.69 15.44 31.13
CA ASP A 48 -0.63 15.65 30.55
C ASP A 48 -0.66 15.62 29.02
N PRO A 49 -0.04 14.63 28.35
CA PRO A 49 0.00 14.59 26.89
C PRO A 49 -1.39 14.26 26.32
N ARG A 50 -1.82 15.05 25.33
CA ARG A 50 -2.97 14.81 24.50
C ARG A 50 -2.57 15.04 23.05
N THR A 51 -2.94 14.12 22.17
CA THR A 51 -2.78 14.31 20.72
C THR A 51 -4.10 14.00 20.03
N GLU A 52 -4.51 14.88 19.14
CA GLU A 52 -5.73 14.76 18.35
C GLU A 52 -5.40 14.96 16.87
N LEU A 53 -5.93 14.08 16.02
CA LEU A 53 -5.91 14.23 14.57
C LEU A 53 -7.33 14.52 14.10
N ASP A 54 -7.53 15.68 13.49
CA ASP A 54 -8.75 15.99 12.77
C ASP A 54 -8.65 15.40 11.34
N LEU A 55 -9.40 14.33 11.08
CA LEU A 55 -9.41 13.65 9.78
C LEU A 55 -9.98 14.52 8.66
N TRP A 56 -10.84 15.50 9.01
CA TRP A 56 -11.47 16.39 8.02
C TRP A 56 -10.51 17.45 7.47
N THR A 57 -9.51 17.83 8.25
CA THR A 57 -8.54 18.87 7.89
C THR A 57 -7.11 18.33 7.74
N GLY A 58 -6.85 17.12 8.24
CA GLY A 58 -5.50 16.55 8.33
C GLY A 58 -4.60 17.23 9.35
N VAL A 59 -5.17 18.03 10.25
CA VAL A 59 -4.43 18.75 11.30
C VAL A 59 -4.18 17.83 12.49
N VAL A 60 -2.94 17.80 12.96
CA VAL A 60 -2.55 17.17 14.21
C VAL A 60 -2.32 18.26 15.26
N LEU A 61 -3.05 18.18 16.36
CA LEU A 61 -2.86 19.00 17.56
C LEU A 61 -2.24 18.14 18.67
N ALA A 62 -1.11 18.58 19.20
CA ALA A 62 -0.49 17.99 20.39
C ALA A 62 -0.41 19.02 21.51
N GLU A 63 -0.99 18.69 22.65
CA GLU A 63 -1.01 19.52 23.87
C GLU A 63 -0.34 18.76 25.00
N TYR A 64 0.51 19.43 25.76
CA TYR A 64 1.16 18.87 26.94
C TYR A 64 1.73 19.99 27.82
N ARG A 65 2.24 19.62 29.00
CA ARG A 65 3.03 20.51 29.83
C ARG A 65 4.49 20.11 29.76
N LEU A 66 5.37 21.10 29.58
CA LEU A 66 6.82 20.95 29.69
C LEU A 66 7.28 21.75 30.91
N ASP A 67 7.84 21.06 31.92
CA ASP A 67 8.21 21.67 33.22
C ASP A 67 7.04 22.45 33.88
N GLY A 68 5.82 21.94 33.73
CA GLY A 68 4.60 22.55 34.27
C GLY A 68 3.98 23.66 33.41
N GLU A 69 4.66 24.14 32.38
CA GLU A 69 4.16 25.17 31.45
C GLU A 69 3.45 24.57 30.22
N PRO A 70 2.38 25.19 29.73
CA PRO A 70 1.66 24.67 28.57
C PRO A 70 2.47 24.79 27.28
N VAL A 71 2.40 23.73 26.48
CA VAL A 71 2.90 23.69 25.09
C VAL A 71 1.82 23.13 24.20
N GLU A 72 1.50 23.85 23.14
CA GLU A 72 0.62 23.43 22.05
C GLU A 72 1.42 23.36 20.77
N VAL A 73 1.28 22.27 20.02
CA VAL A 73 1.93 22.07 18.73
C VAL A 73 0.87 21.68 17.71
N THR A 74 0.65 22.54 16.73
CA THR A 74 -0.22 22.27 15.58
C THR A 74 0.64 21.89 14.38
N THR A 75 0.40 20.74 13.77
CA THR A 75 1.12 20.26 12.59
C THR A 75 0.16 20.00 11.44
N VAL A 76 0.52 20.41 10.23
CA VAL A 76 -0.27 20.22 9.02
C VAL A 76 0.63 20.02 7.81
N ALA A 77 0.27 19.11 6.89
CA ALA A 77 0.99 18.86 5.65
C ALA A 77 0.19 19.40 4.45
N ASP A 78 0.91 19.91 3.44
CA ASP A 78 0.35 20.28 2.15
C ASP A 78 0.25 19.03 1.25
N PRO A 79 -0.95 18.59 0.88
CA PRO A 79 -1.10 17.37 0.07
C PRO A 79 -0.65 17.53 -1.39
N ALA A 80 -0.51 18.77 -1.86
CA ALA A 80 -0.11 19.07 -3.25
C ALA A 80 1.39 19.39 -3.38
N ALA A 81 2.10 19.64 -2.26
CA ALA A 81 3.52 19.98 -2.25
C ALA A 81 4.23 19.19 -1.15
N HIS A 82 5.50 18.86 -1.37
CA HIS A 82 6.31 18.14 -0.38
C HIS A 82 6.75 19.07 0.77
N ARG A 83 5.76 19.62 1.49
CA ARG A 83 5.99 20.54 2.61
C ARG A 83 4.99 20.30 3.74
N PHE A 84 5.38 20.69 4.94
CA PHE A 84 4.50 20.72 6.09
C PHE A 84 4.80 21.97 6.93
N ALA A 85 3.85 22.35 7.76
CA ALA A 85 3.95 23.49 8.64
C ALA A 85 3.69 23.07 10.08
N VAL A 86 4.38 23.77 11.00
CA VAL A 86 4.23 23.59 12.44
C VAL A 86 4.08 24.95 13.09
N ARG A 87 3.12 25.06 14.01
CA ARG A 87 2.97 26.19 14.94
C ARG A 87 3.17 25.67 16.35
N VAL A 88 4.06 26.30 17.09
CA VAL A 88 4.28 26.02 18.52
C VAL A 88 3.84 27.25 19.31
N THR A 89 2.98 27.03 20.31
CA THR A 89 2.52 28.07 21.25
C THR A 89 2.91 27.69 22.67
N SER A 90 3.70 28.53 23.32
CA SER A 90 4.11 28.33 24.72
C SER A 90 4.75 29.61 25.28
N PRO A 91 4.53 29.93 26.55
CA PRO A 91 5.30 30.98 27.22
C PRO A 91 6.79 30.67 27.35
N LEU A 92 7.18 29.39 27.19
CA LEU A 92 8.59 28.96 27.22
C LEU A 92 9.40 29.49 26.06
N LEU A 93 8.77 29.77 24.88
CA LEU A 93 9.47 30.31 23.72
C LEU A 93 10.17 31.64 24.04
N ALA A 94 9.49 32.53 24.76
CA ALA A 94 10.09 33.78 25.20
C ALA A 94 11.19 33.60 26.29
N ARG A 95 11.31 32.38 26.81
CA ARG A 95 12.30 31.99 27.85
C ARG A 95 13.42 31.08 27.33
N GLY A 96 13.51 30.91 26.00
CA GLY A 96 14.60 30.18 25.38
C GLY A 96 14.24 28.79 24.84
N LEU A 97 12.99 28.31 24.98
CA LEU A 97 12.55 27.16 24.22
C LEU A 97 12.60 27.52 22.72
N ALA A 98 13.05 26.58 21.90
CA ALA A 98 13.18 26.80 20.47
C ALA A 98 12.75 25.53 19.68
N VAL A 99 12.61 25.67 18.37
CA VAL A 99 12.30 24.56 17.45
C VAL A 99 13.44 24.40 16.48
N ALA A 100 13.93 23.18 16.31
CA ALA A 100 15.01 22.89 15.37
C ALA A 100 14.54 21.91 14.28
N TRP A 101 14.97 22.16 13.05
CA TRP A 101 15.09 21.11 12.05
C TRP A 101 16.43 20.43 12.21
N VAL A 102 16.40 19.12 12.48
CA VAL A 102 17.58 18.32 12.82
C VAL A 102 17.80 17.26 11.76
N PHE A 103 19.02 17.12 11.29
CA PHE A 103 19.48 15.97 10.54
C PHE A 103 20.15 14.99 11.49
N ASP A 104 19.41 13.98 11.92
CA ASP A 104 19.98 12.91 12.71
C ASP A 104 21.02 12.11 11.89
N PRO A 105 22.01 11.50 12.55
CA PRO A 105 22.86 10.52 11.89
C PRO A 105 21.99 9.44 11.23
N GLN A 106 22.29 9.13 9.98
CA GLN A 106 21.57 8.03 9.31
C GLN A 106 21.91 6.74 10.04
N ARG A 107 20.94 6.16 10.68
CA ARG A 107 20.99 4.84 11.30
C ARG A 107 20.12 3.91 10.49
N ASP A 108 20.63 2.72 10.27
CA ASP A 108 19.77 1.63 9.85
C ASP A 108 19.13 1.07 11.12
N ASP A 109 17.83 1.30 11.33
CA ASP A 109 17.08 0.75 12.49
C ASP A 109 16.95 -0.77 12.42
N LEU A 110 17.27 -1.36 11.26
CA LEU A 110 17.48 -2.78 11.08
C LEU A 110 18.97 -3.08 11.29
N ALA A 111 19.34 -3.46 12.49
CA ALA A 111 20.67 -3.63 13.07
C ALA A 111 21.70 -4.52 12.31
N TRP A 112 21.58 -4.65 10.99
CA TRP A 112 22.42 -5.53 10.19
C TRP A 112 23.66 -4.83 9.60
N PHE A 113 23.64 -3.48 9.47
CA PHE A 113 24.78 -2.70 8.98
C PHE A 113 24.88 -1.35 9.72
N GLU A 114 25.53 -1.35 10.87
CA GLU A 114 25.93 -0.13 11.58
C GLU A 114 27.11 0.57 10.85
N GLN A 115 26.96 0.87 9.58
CA GLN A 115 27.96 1.68 8.91
C GLN A 115 27.57 3.16 8.97
N PRO A 116 28.46 4.04 9.40
CA PRO A 116 28.22 5.47 9.32
C PRO A 116 28.03 5.83 7.84
N VAL A 117 26.89 6.43 7.55
CA VAL A 117 26.56 6.90 6.21
C VAL A 117 27.29 8.22 5.99
N ASP A 118 28.05 8.33 4.90
CA ASP A 118 28.65 9.61 4.52
C ASP A 118 27.52 10.60 4.18
N ALA A 119 27.42 11.65 5.00
CA ALA A 119 26.38 12.66 4.86
C ALA A 119 26.97 14.07 5.03
N GLY A 120 26.79 14.88 3.99
CA GLY A 120 27.20 16.29 3.99
C GLY A 120 26.00 17.24 3.97
N THR A 121 26.10 18.34 4.72
CA THR A 121 25.09 19.40 4.70
C THR A 121 25.73 20.74 4.45
N ARG A 122 25.19 21.51 3.52
CA ARG A 122 25.54 22.91 3.29
C ARG A 122 24.32 23.78 3.48
N TRP A 123 24.42 24.73 4.40
CA TRP A 123 23.36 25.69 4.64
C TRP A 123 23.65 27.01 3.92
N GLN A 124 22.57 27.61 3.41
CA GLN A 124 22.51 28.99 2.96
C GLN A 124 21.40 29.67 3.75
N GLN A 125 21.68 30.87 4.23
CA GLN A 125 20.70 31.67 4.98
C GLN A 125 20.52 33.03 4.29
N PRO A 126 19.65 33.08 3.24
CA PRO A 126 19.46 34.28 2.45
C PRO A 126 18.73 35.41 3.20
N ALA A 127 18.04 35.10 4.29
CA ALA A 127 17.34 36.04 5.16
C ALA A 127 17.23 35.50 6.58
N PRO A 128 17.01 36.35 7.59
CA PRO A 128 16.92 35.94 9.00
C PRO A 128 15.87 34.86 9.28
N GLY A 129 14.73 34.88 8.58
CA GLY A 129 13.66 33.90 8.70
C GLY A 129 13.67 32.80 7.62
N ARG A 130 14.74 32.65 6.86
CA ARG A 130 14.84 31.63 5.80
C ARG A 130 16.20 30.98 5.77
N ALA A 131 16.21 29.64 5.69
CA ALA A 131 17.42 28.84 5.51
C ALA A 131 17.15 27.72 4.52
N THR A 132 18.15 27.38 3.70
CA THR A 132 18.09 26.25 2.75
C THR A 132 19.28 25.35 3.03
N ALA A 133 19.04 24.07 3.23
CA ALA A 133 20.07 23.05 3.29
C ALA A 133 20.15 22.30 1.98
N GLN A 134 21.37 22.16 1.46
CA GLN A 134 21.69 21.14 0.46
C GLN A 134 22.26 19.94 1.21
N ARG A 135 21.54 18.82 1.15
CA ARG A 135 21.89 17.59 1.85
C ARG A 135 22.26 16.52 0.85
N ARG A 136 23.42 15.91 1.06
CA ARG A 136 23.87 14.72 0.32
C ARG A 136 24.05 13.57 1.30
N VAL A 137 23.47 12.44 0.97
CA VAL A 137 23.60 11.19 1.72
C VAL A 137 23.94 10.10 0.71
N GLU A 138 25.16 9.60 0.75
CA GLU A 138 25.68 8.68 -0.26
C GLU A 138 25.51 9.23 -1.70
N SER A 139 24.82 8.49 -2.57
CA SER A 139 24.50 8.92 -3.94
C SER A 139 23.25 9.80 -4.06
N SER A 140 22.49 9.96 -2.98
CA SER A 140 21.25 10.73 -2.99
C SER A 140 21.48 12.16 -2.54
N ALA A 141 20.82 13.10 -3.24
CA ALA A 141 20.90 14.52 -2.91
C ALA A 141 19.50 15.16 -2.89
N TYR A 142 19.25 15.98 -1.89
CA TYR A 142 18.00 16.71 -1.75
C TYR A 142 18.23 18.05 -1.04
N GLU A 143 17.23 18.90 -1.13
CA GLU A 143 17.23 20.21 -0.50
C GLU A 143 16.07 20.34 0.49
N VAL A 144 16.34 21.08 1.56
CA VAL A 144 15.36 21.40 2.60
C VAL A 144 15.28 22.90 2.77
N ASP A 145 14.13 23.46 2.48
CA ASP A 145 13.86 24.89 2.74
C ASP A 145 13.11 25.00 4.07
N VAL A 146 13.64 25.83 4.96
CA VAL A 146 13.01 26.18 6.24
C VAL A 146 12.66 27.66 6.24
N VAL A 147 11.40 27.97 6.43
CA VAL A 147 10.87 29.34 6.56
C VAL A 147 10.24 29.48 7.95
N SER A 148 10.51 30.58 8.64
CA SER A 148 10.00 30.85 9.97
C SER A 148 9.61 32.32 10.12
N ASP A 149 8.63 32.61 10.94
CA ASP A 149 8.31 33.97 11.43
C ASP A 149 9.27 34.43 12.53
N GLY A 150 10.08 33.51 13.08
CA GLY A 150 11.15 33.77 14.03
C GLY A 150 12.53 33.93 13.38
N PHE A 151 13.57 33.92 14.21
CA PHE A 151 14.96 34.00 13.78
C PHE A 151 15.55 32.60 13.63
N LEU A 152 16.10 32.33 12.44
CA LEU A 152 16.82 31.09 12.17
C LEU A 152 18.33 31.27 12.46
N THR A 153 18.92 30.25 13.06
CA THR A 153 20.36 30.16 13.29
C THR A 153 20.85 28.75 12.91
N VAL A 154 21.80 28.67 11.99
CA VAL A 154 22.45 27.41 11.65
C VAL A 154 23.47 27.06 12.73
N ALA A 155 23.42 25.84 13.25
CA ALA A 155 24.38 25.37 14.26
C ALA A 155 25.75 25.08 13.64
N GLU A 156 26.80 25.18 14.45
CA GLU A 156 28.15 24.74 14.06
C GLU A 156 28.12 23.26 13.63
N GLY A 157 28.81 22.91 12.55
CA GLY A 157 28.79 21.56 11.99
C GLY A 157 27.59 21.26 11.08
N GLY A 158 26.62 22.18 10.93
CA GLY A 158 25.55 22.09 9.93
C GLY A 158 24.49 21.00 10.18
N GLY A 159 24.49 20.35 11.34
CA GLY A 159 23.53 19.26 11.65
C GLY A 159 22.11 19.74 11.91
N GLN A 160 21.89 21.03 12.16
CA GLN A 160 20.58 21.58 12.43
C GLN A 160 20.48 23.08 12.13
N VAL A 161 19.23 23.54 11.93
CA VAL A 161 18.87 24.96 11.98
C VAL A 161 17.83 25.15 13.08
N VAL A 162 18.03 26.17 13.91
CA VAL A 162 17.20 26.45 15.10
C VAL A 162 16.40 27.73 14.88
N ALA A 163 15.10 27.64 15.03
CA ALA A 163 14.15 28.75 15.00
C ALA A 163 13.84 29.22 16.43
N ARG A 164 13.94 30.52 16.66
CA ARG A 164 13.69 31.17 17.97
C ARG A 164 12.68 32.28 17.81
N SER A 165 11.84 32.45 18.83
CA SER A 165 10.87 33.55 18.92
C SER A 165 11.05 34.30 20.23
N ALA A 166 10.84 35.60 20.18
CA ALA A 166 10.74 36.45 21.37
C ALA A 166 9.27 36.53 21.87
N SER A 167 8.33 35.97 21.13
CA SER A 167 6.92 35.89 21.50
C SER A 167 6.55 34.51 22.06
N GLY A 168 5.31 34.33 22.46
CA GLY A 168 4.76 33.03 22.89
C GLY A 168 4.32 32.14 21.74
N SER A 169 4.62 32.47 20.49
CA SER A 169 4.29 31.69 19.30
C SER A 169 5.45 31.63 18.32
N LEU A 170 5.57 30.53 17.57
CA LEU A 170 6.58 30.31 16.55
C LEU A 170 6.00 29.45 15.43
N GLU A 171 6.10 29.90 14.19
CA GLU A 171 5.69 29.17 13.01
C GLU A 171 6.90 28.74 12.16
N LEU A 172 6.86 27.51 11.66
CA LEU A 172 7.81 27.00 10.68
C LEU A 172 7.08 26.32 9.54
N VAL A 173 7.60 26.52 8.33
CA VAL A 173 7.26 25.71 7.14
C VAL A 173 8.52 25.06 6.65
N VAL A 174 8.48 23.75 6.46
CA VAL A 174 9.59 22.96 5.92
C VAL A 174 9.16 22.34 4.61
N ALA A 175 9.91 22.60 3.55
CA ALA A 175 9.71 22.01 2.23
C ALA A 175 10.90 21.13 1.86
N LEU A 176 10.62 19.97 1.25
CA LEU A 176 11.60 18.97 0.85
C LEU A 176 11.53 18.78 -0.66
N ARG A 177 12.67 18.73 -1.35
CA ARG A 177 12.71 18.54 -2.80
C ARG A 177 14.00 17.84 -3.26
N PRO A 178 13.98 17.14 -4.38
CA PRO A 178 15.21 16.65 -5.01
C PRO A 178 16.15 17.81 -5.36
N GLU A 179 17.46 17.55 -5.38
CA GLU A 179 18.46 18.54 -5.80
C GLU A 179 18.16 19.05 -7.21
N GLY A 180 18.25 20.36 -7.41
CA GLY A 180 18.04 21.00 -8.71
C GLY A 180 16.59 21.21 -9.13
N VAL A 181 15.63 20.81 -8.32
CA VAL A 181 14.21 21.14 -8.53
C VAL A 181 13.95 22.53 -7.96
N GLU A 182 13.24 23.38 -8.72
CA GLU A 182 12.87 24.72 -8.27
C GLU A 182 12.13 24.68 -6.92
N PRO A 183 12.50 25.55 -5.97
CA PRO A 183 11.80 25.61 -4.70
C PRO A 183 10.34 26.03 -4.91
N PRO A 184 9.41 25.44 -4.15
CA PRO A 184 8.04 25.95 -4.14
C PRO A 184 8.02 27.40 -3.66
N ALA A 185 6.99 28.14 -4.06
CA ALA A 185 6.79 29.51 -3.55
C ALA A 185 6.82 29.50 -2.01
N PRO A 186 7.49 30.47 -1.36
CA PRO A 186 7.47 30.57 0.10
C PRO A 186 6.04 30.61 0.62
N ALA A 187 5.78 29.81 1.64
CA ALA A 187 4.47 29.70 2.25
C ALA A 187 4.59 29.97 3.76
N ARG A 188 3.51 30.47 4.34
CA ARG A 188 3.32 30.61 5.78
C ARG A 188 2.49 29.43 6.30
N PHE A 189 2.42 29.26 7.59
CA PHE A 189 1.58 28.24 8.22
C PHE A 189 0.14 28.28 7.70
N ALA A 190 -0.46 29.46 7.63
CA ALA A 190 -1.84 29.63 7.15
C ALA A 190 -2.05 29.17 5.70
N ASP A 191 -1.04 29.32 4.84
CA ASP A 191 -1.11 28.91 3.44
C ASP A 191 -1.13 27.37 3.33
N VAL A 192 -0.31 26.68 4.15
CA VAL A 192 -0.27 25.21 4.22
C VAL A 192 -1.55 24.66 4.85
N LEU A 193 -2.04 25.30 5.90
CA LEU A 193 -3.31 24.93 6.56
C LEU A 193 -4.48 25.03 5.55
N GLY A 194 -4.61 26.15 4.86
CA GLY A 194 -5.67 26.34 3.88
C GLY A 194 -5.60 25.34 2.71
N ALA A 195 -4.38 24.96 2.28
CA ALA A 195 -4.19 23.93 1.26
C ALA A 195 -4.66 22.56 1.76
N ALA A 196 -4.32 22.18 2.99
CA ALA A 196 -4.75 20.93 3.61
C ALA A 196 -6.27 20.87 3.80
N GLU A 197 -6.88 21.91 4.39
CA GLU A 197 -8.33 21.99 4.57
C GLU A 197 -9.08 21.86 3.25
N HIS A 198 -8.63 22.55 2.20
CA HIS A 198 -9.22 22.45 0.87
C HIS A 198 -9.11 21.05 0.28
N TRP A 199 -7.94 20.44 0.36
CA TRP A 199 -7.71 19.11 -0.21
C TRP A 199 -8.51 18.02 0.52
N TRP A 200 -8.51 18.04 1.86
CA TRP A 200 -9.23 17.04 2.65
C TRP A 200 -10.75 17.20 2.50
N ALA A 201 -11.26 18.44 2.47
CA ALA A 201 -12.67 18.67 2.17
C ALA A 201 -13.05 18.11 0.79
N GLY A 202 -12.19 18.31 -0.23
CA GLY A 202 -12.36 17.72 -1.55
C GLY A 202 -12.30 16.19 -1.53
N TYR A 203 -11.38 15.60 -0.79
CA TYR A 203 -11.24 14.15 -0.64
C TYR A 203 -12.48 13.51 -0.01
N TRP A 204 -12.94 14.04 1.13
CA TRP A 204 -14.12 13.51 1.83
C TRP A 204 -15.43 13.83 1.09
N GLY A 205 -15.49 14.94 0.38
CA GLY A 205 -16.65 15.37 -0.40
C GLY A 205 -16.75 14.72 -1.78
N SER A 206 -15.79 13.86 -2.18
CA SER A 206 -15.77 13.19 -3.48
C SER A 206 -15.72 11.68 -3.35
N GLY A 207 -16.13 10.98 -4.43
CA GLY A 207 -16.16 9.52 -4.47
C GLY A 207 -17.19 8.92 -3.53
N ALA A 208 -16.92 7.69 -3.07
CA ALA A 208 -17.88 6.94 -2.26
C ALA A 208 -17.90 7.39 -0.81
N ALA A 209 -19.10 7.29 -0.24
CA ALA A 209 -19.37 7.43 1.19
C ALA A 209 -20.19 6.25 1.70
N VAL A 210 -19.97 5.88 2.95
CA VAL A 210 -20.65 4.80 3.64
C VAL A 210 -21.06 5.26 5.04
N SER A 211 -22.28 4.94 5.45
CA SER A 211 -22.75 5.08 6.82
C SER A 211 -23.41 3.78 7.31
N LEU A 212 -23.06 3.38 8.50
CA LEU A 212 -23.67 2.27 9.24
C LEU A 212 -24.53 2.77 10.42
N ALA A 213 -24.73 4.09 10.54
CA ALA A 213 -25.40 4.74 11.66
C ALA A 213 -26.86 4.28 11.90
N GLY A 214 -27.52 3.73 10.86
CA GLY A 214 -28.86 3.13 10.97
C GLY A 214 -28.88 1.74 11.59
N SER A 215 -27.73 1.12 11.81
CA SER A 215 -27.61 -0.24 12.35
C SER A 215 -27.91 -0.28 13.84
N THR A 216 -28.53 -1.39 14.28
CA THR A 216 -28.74 -1.71 15.71
C THR A 216 -27.74 -2.73 16.24
N ASP A 217 -26.95 -3.35 15.35
CA ASP A 217 -25.85 -4.22 15.75
C ASP A 217 -24.70 -3.38 16.34
N PRO A 218 -24.22 -3.68 17.56
CA PRO A 218 -23.17 -2.88 18.22
C PRO A 218 -21.84 -2.90 17.48
N ALA A 219 -21.56 -3.88 16.65
CA ALA A 219 -20.32 -3.99 15.88
C ALA A 219 -20.28 -3.02 14.68
N ALA A 220 -21.42 -2.44 14.29
CA ALA A 220 -21.49 -1.51 13.16
C ALA A 220 -20.62 -0.26 13.37
N ALA A 221 -20.61 0.30 14.57
CA ALA A 221 -19.79 1.47 14.90
C ALA A 221 -18.29 1.18 14.79
N GLU A 222 -17.87 -0.02 15.19
CA GLU A 222 -16.46 -0.45 15.04
C GLU A 222 -16.10 -0.64 13.57
N LEU A 223 -16.97 -1.23 12.75
CA LEU A 223 -16.74 -1.37 11.32
C LEU A 223 -16.65 -0.01 10.63
N GLU A 224 -17.56 0.92 10.95
CA GLU A 224 -17.53 2.29 10.39
C GLU A 224 -16.23 3.03 10.77
N ARG A 225 -15.81 2.90 12.04
CA ARG A 225 -14.51 3.44 12.50
C ARG A 225 -13.35 2.89 11.68
N ARG A 226 -13.29 1.57 11.45
CA ARG A 226 -12.25 0.94 10.62
C ARG A 226 -12.27 1.47 9.19
N ILE A 227 -13.45 1.64 8.61
CA ILE A 227 -13.63 2.17 7.24
C ILE A 227 -13.08 3.60 7.13
N VAL A 228 -13.48 4.50 8.03
CA VAL A 228 -13.06 5.91 8.00
C VAL A 228 -11.55 6.04 8.19
N LEU A 229 -10.99 5.38 9.20
CA LEU A 229 -9.55 5.42 9.46
C LEU A 229 -8.74 4.79 8.32
N SER A 230 -9.24 3.71 7.70
CA SER A 230 -8.57 3.10 6.56
C SER A 230 -8.54 4.02 5.34
N GLN A 231 -9.62 4.75 5.04
CA GLN A 231 -9.62 5.74 3.97
C GLN A 231 -8.53 6.80 4.19
N TYR A 232 -8.43 7.35 5.41
CA TYR A 232 -7.39 8.32 5.76
C TYR A 232 -5.99 7.74 5.59
N LEU A 233 -5.73 6.58 6.22
CA LEU A 233 -4.41 5.93 6.19
C LEU A 233 -3.97 5.58 4.76
N MET A 234 -4.89 5.09 3.93
CA MET A 234 -4.57 4.76 2.55
C MET A 234 -4.28 6.01 1.71
N ALA A 235 -5.05 7.09 1.88
CA ALA A 235 -4.78 8.36 1.21
C ALA A 235 -3.40 8.94 1.58
N VAL A 236 -3.01 8.89 2.86
CA VAL A 236 -1.71 9.39 3.34
C VAL A 236 -0.55 8.51 2.86
N ASN A 237 -0.71 7.19 2.88
CA ASN A 237 0.42 6.26 2.72
C ASN A 237 0.54 5.67 1.32
N SER A 238 -0.53 5.61 0.52
CA SER A 238 -0.57 4.82 -0.73
C SER A 238 -0.83 5.65 -1.99
N ALA A 239 -1.06 6.95 -1.88
CA ALA A 239 -1.37 7.84 -3.01
C ALA A 239 -0.14 8.60 -3.53
N GLY A 240 1.04 8.01 -3.47
CA GLY A 240 2.30 8.61 -3.94
C GLY A 240 2.53 8.45 -5.45
N SER A 241 3.66 8.98 -5.93
CA SER A 241 4.07 8.93 -7.34
C SER A 241 4.80 7.63 -7.74
N ALA A 242 4.87 6.66 -6.84
CA ALA A 242 5.42 5.32 -7.06
C ALA A 242 4.61 4.30 -6.26
N PRO A 243 4.68 2.99 -6.58
CA PRO A 243 4.07 1.96 -5.76
C PRO A 243 4.54 2.05 -4.31
N PRO A 244 3.65 1.92 -3.33
CA PRO A 244 4.02 2.10 -1.93
C PRO A 244 4.81 0.92 -1.37
N ALA A 245 5.57 1.18 -0.31
CA ALA A 245 6.04 0.14 0.58
C ALA A 245 4.85 -0.42 1.40
N GLU A 246 4.98 -1.64 1.91
CA GLU A 246 3.89 -2.34 2.61
C GLU A 246 3.37 -1.58 3.84
N THR A 247 4.24 -0.89 4.55
CA THR A 247 3.91 -0.02 5.70
C THR A 247 3.84 1.45 5.34
N GLY A 248 3.70 1.77 4.06
CA GLY A 248 3.62 3.15 3.56
C GLY A 248 4.80 4.00 4.00
N LEU A 249 4.52 5.17 4.54
CA LEU A 249 5.52 6.14 5.03
C LEU A 249 5.87 5.95 6.53
N THR A 250 5.10 5.12 7.26
CA THR A 250 5.15 5.09 8.72
C THR A 250 6.33 4.29 9.27
N TYR A 251 6.61 3.12 8.68
CA TYR A 251 7.68 2.23 9.13
C TYR A 251 8.54 1.77 7.97
N ASN A 252 9.74 1.29 8.29
CA ASN A 252 10.71 0.81 7.32
C ASN A 252 10.80 -0.74 7.30
N THR A 253 9.65 -1.42 7.36
CA THR A 253 9.61 -2.88 7.23
C THR A 253 9.96 -3.32 5.81
N TRP A 254 10.44 -4.54 5.67
CA TRP A 254 10.89 -5.09 4.38
C TRP A 254 11.86 -4.14 3.65
N THR A 255 12.73 -3.47 4.44
CA THR A 255 13.73 -2.52 3.94
C THR A 255 13.16 -1.32 3.16
N GLY A 256 11.88 -1.01 3.34
CA GLY A 256 11.17 0.10 2.68
C GLY A 256 10.99 -0.07 1.18
N LYS A 257 11.16 -1.29 0.66
CA LYS A 257 10.97 -1.59 -0.76
C LYS A 257 9.51 -1.45 -1.17
N PHE A 258 9.29 -1.08 -2.44
CA PHE A 258 7.96 -1.13 -3.04
C PHE A 258 7.53 -2.59 -3.16
N HIS A 259 6.31 -2.88 -2.70
CA HIS A 259 5.70 -4.19 -2.79
C HIS A 259 4.71 -4.22 -3.95
N LEU A 260 5.15 -4.65 -5.15
CA LEU A 260 4.23 -4.79 -6.29
C LEU A 260 3.22 -5.92 -6.04
N GLU A 261 3.61 -6.91 -5.25
CA GLU A 261 2.73 -7.95 -4.76
C GLU A 261 1.54 -7.39 -3.97
N MET A 262 1.78 -6.39 -3.11
CA MET A 262 0.75 -5.77 -2.30
C MET A 262 0.10 -4.55 -2.96
N HIS A 263 0.54 -4.15 -4.17
CA HIS A 263 0.05 -2.93 -4.79
C HIS A 263 -1.45 -2.98 -5.10
N TRP A 264 -2.01 -4.16 -5.38
CA TRP A 264 -3.45 -4.31 -5.51
C TRP A 264 -4.17 -3.90 -4.22
N TRP A 265 -3.72 -4.40 -3.07
CA TRP A 265 -4.27 -4.05 -1.77
C TRP A 265 -4.12 -2.55 -1.44
N HIS A 266 -3.01 -1.96 -1.87
CA HIS A 266 -2.76 -0.54 -1.65
C HIS A 266 -3.55 0.38 -2.57
N GLY A 267 -3.96 -0.08 -3.75
CA GLY A 267 -4.46 0.80 -4.81
C GLY A 267 -5.85 0.50 -5.35
N ALA A 268 -6.29 -0.76 -5.36
CA ALA A 268 -7.53 -1.17 -6.03
C ALA A 268 -8.80 -0.51 -5.46
N HIS A 269 -8.80 -0.24 -4.15
CA HIS A 269 -9.93 0.44 -3.53
C HIS A 269 -10.12 1.89 -4.03
N PHE A 270 -9.07 2.60 -4.45
CA PHE A 270 -9.22 3.98 -4.93
C PHE A 270 -10.20 4.10 -6.11
N PRO A 271 -10.03 3.38 -7.24
CA PRO A 271 -11.03 3.43 -8.30
C PRO A 271 -12.40 2.89 -7.87
N MET A 272 -12.47 1.83 -7.06
CA MET A 272 -13.76 1.31 -6.56
C MET A 272 -14.54 2.37 -5.76
N TRP A 273 -13.82 3.24 -5.04
CA TRP A 273 -14.39 4.34 -4.25
C TRP A 273 -14.48 5.65 -5.02
N GLY A 274 -14.34 5.66 -6.36
CA GLY A 274 -14.43 6.87 -7.19
C GLY A 274 -13.28 7.86 -6.98
N ARG A 275 -12.11 7.38 -6.54
CA ARG A 275 -10.90 8.16 -6.29
C ARG A 275 -9.68 7.62 -7.05
N GLY A 276 -9.89 7.03 -8.21
CA GLY A 276 -8.85 6.40 -9.03
C GLY A 276 -7.69 7.31 -9.41
N HIS A 277 -7.92 8.64 -9.45
CA HIS A 277 -6.85 9.62 -9.67
C HIS A 277 -5.70 9.50 -8.64
N LEU A 278 -5.95 8.93 -7.45
CA LEU A 278 -4.91 8.69 -6.45
C LEU A 278 -4.04 7.49 -6.82
N LEU A 279 -4.62 6.45 -7.41
CA LEU A 279 -3.86 5.32 -7.96
C LEU A 279 -3.06 5.73 -9.20
N GLU A 280 -3.64 6.54 -10.08
CA GLU A 280 -2.99 6.99 -11.32
C GLU A 280 -1.65 7.69 -11.08
N ARG A 281 -1.47 8.32 -9.93
CA ARG A 281 -0.21 8.99 -9.57
C ARG A 281 1.00 8.05 -9.60
N SER A 282 0.82 6.76 -9.37
CA SER A 282 1.89 5.76 -9.39
C SER A 282 2.15 5.13 -10.77
N LEU A 283 1.25 5.31 -11.76
CA LEU A 283 1.38 4.67 -13.07
C LEU A 283 2.61 5.13 -13.89
N PRO A 284 3.04 6.40 -13.83
CA PRO A 284 4.26 6.83 -14.52
C PRO A 284 5.50 6.02 -14.13
N TRP A 285 5.56 5.54 -12.88
CA TRP A 285 6.65 4.67 -12.44
C TRP A 285 6.68 3.35 -13.24
N TYR A 286 5.53 2.73 -13.53
CA TYR A 286 5.46 1.49 -14.31
C TYR A 286 5.96 1.69 -15.74
N HIS A 287 5.66 2.83 -16.37
CA HIS A 287 6.20 3.16 -17.69
C HIS A 287 7.73 3.28 -17.64
N GLY A 288 8.28 3.93 -16.63
CA GLY A 288 9.73 4.01 -16.40
C GLY A 288 10.37 2.65 -16.13
N ALA A 289 9.67 1.78 -15.42
CA ALA A 289 10.12 0.45 -15.01
C ALA A 289 10.02 -0.62 -16.11
N LEU A 290 9.26 -0.38 -17.18
CA LEU A 290 8.95 -1.38 -18.22
C LEU A 290 10.22 -1.97 -18.86
N GLY A 291 11.25 -1.16 -19.07
CA GLY A 291 12.54 -1.62 -19.60
C GLY A 291 13.22 -2.65 -18.70
N SER A 292 13.22 -2.43 -17.39
CA SER A 292 13.76 -3.34 -16.37
C SER A 292 12.93 -4.62 -16.25
N ALA A 293 11.61 -4.52 -16.27
CA ALA A 293 10.70 -5.67 -16.23
C ALA A 293 10.88 -6.58 -17.45
N ARG A 294 11.05 -6.00 -18.65
CA ARG A 294 11.40 -6.76 -19.87
C ARG A 294 12.79 -7.41 -19.79
N ALA A 295 13.77 -6.74 -19.18
CA ALA A 295 15.08 -7.34 -18.98
C ALA A 295 15.03 -8.53 -18.02
N THR A 296 14.26 -8.44 -16.96
CA THR A 296 14.00 -9.55 -16.00
C THR A 296 13.36 -10.74 -16.72
N ALA A 297 12.29 -10.54 -17.50
CA ALA A 297 11.65 -11.60 -18.27
C ALA A 297 12.66 -12.31 -19.20
N ARG A 298 13.43 -11.54 -19.99
CA ARG A 298 14.43 -12.11 -20.92
C ARG A 298 15.52 -12.89 -20.19
N ALA A 299 16.00 -12.40 -19.04
CA ALA A 299 17.03 -13.09 -18.26
C ALA A 299 16.55 -14.46 -17.73
N GLN A 300 15.23 -14.64 -17.61
CA GLN A 300 14.58 -15.88 -17.20
C GLN A 300 14.10 -16.74 -18.40
N GLY A 301 14.32 -16.27 -19.62
CA GLY A 301 13.96 -16.99 -20.86
C GLY A 301 12.56 -16.69 -21.37
N TYR A 302 11.87 -15.66 -20.86
CA TYR A 302 10.50 -15.32 -21.24
C TYR A 302 10.42 -14.04 -22.07
N ARG A 303 9.34 -13.92 -22.84
CA ARG A 303 8.93 -12.69 -23.52
C ARG A 303 8.25 -11.73 -22.56
N GLY A 304 7.91 -10.55 -23.04
CA GLY A 304 7.11 -9.57 -22.31
C GLY A 304 7.83 -8.92 -21.13
N ALA A 305 7.08 -8.62 -20.07
CA ALA A 305 7.57 -7.95 -18.86
C ALA A 305 7.19 -8.73 -17.60
N ARG A 306 8.19 -9.06 -16.77
CA ARG A 306 7.99 -9.67 -15.46
C ARG A 306 8.16 -8.65 -14.37
N TRP A 307 7.10 -8.45 -13.58
CA TRP A 307 7.08 -7.53 -12.44
C TRP A 307 7.59 -8.22 -11.18
N PRO A 308 8.62 -7.65 -10.49
CA PRO A 308 9.16 -8.26 -9.27
C PRO A 308 8.16 -8.18 -8.10
N LYS A 309 8.33 -9.05 -7.10
CA LYS A 309 7.59 -8.92 -5.83
C LYS A 309 7.92 -7.61 -5.14
N GLN A 310 9.22 -7.38 -4.97
CA GLN A 310 9.78 -6.23 -4.26
C GLN A 310 10.79 -5.51 -5.14
N THR A 311 10.77 -4.19 -5.11
CA THR A 311 11.66 -3.35 -5.90
C THR A 311 11.84 -1.98 -5.24
N ASP A 312 12.54 -1.10 -5.93
CA ASP A 312 12.75 0.30 -5.57
C ASP A 312 12.54 1.21 -6.80
N LEU A 313 12.90 2.48 -6.68
CA LEU A 313 12.77 3.44 -7.80
C LEU A 313 13.51 3.02 -9.08
N SER A 314 14.56 2.20 -8.96
CA SER A 314 15.32 1.70 -10.11
C SER A 314 14.64 0.53 -10.85
N ALA A 315 13.53 0.02 -10.33
CA ALA A 315 12.79 -1.12 -10.86
C ALA A 315 13.59 -2.44 -10.92
N ARG A 316 14.70 -2.54 -10.20
CA ARG A 316 15.44 -3.80 -10.07
C ARG A 316 14.80 -4.67 -9.01
N GLU A 317 14.70 -5.97 -9.28
CA GLU A 317 14.20 -6.93 -8.30
C GLU A 317 15.08 -6.94 -7.06
N SER A 318 14.47 -6.75 -5.89
CA SER A 318 15.17 -6.89 -4.61
C SER A 318 15.39 -8.37 -4.33
N PRO A 319 16.59 -8.80 -3.89
CA PRO A 319 16.83 -10.19 -3.53
C PRO A 319 15.82 -10.70 -2.49
N SER A 320 15.27 -11.87 -2.73
CA SER A 320 14.28 -12.50 -1.87
C SER A 320 14.29 -14.01 -2.09
N VAL A 321 14.16 -14.79 -1.03
CA VAL A 321 14.02 -16.26 -1.13
C VAL A 321 12.66 -16.69 -1.68
N ILE A 322 11.69 -15.80 -1.69
CA ILE A 322 10.31 -16.00 -2.10
C ILE A 322 10.02 -15.29 -3.42
N GLY A 323 10.41 -14.02 -3.53
CA GLY A 323 9.94 -13.09 -4.55
C GLY A 323 10.13 -13.54 -5.99
N VAL A 324 11.23 -14.23 -6.28
CA VAL A 324 11.54 -14.74 -7.63
C VAL A 324 10.62 -15.88 -8.06
N PHE A 325 9.94 -16.53 -7.13
CA PHE A 325 9.03 -17.65 -7.41
C PHE A 325 7.55 -17.24 -7.38
N LEU A 326 7.24 -16.07 -6.83
CA LEU A 326 5.88 -15.54 -6.83
C LEU A 326 5.49 -15.04 -8.21
N VAL A 327 4.30 -15.44 -8.65
CA VAL A 327 3.77 -15.05 -9.96
C VAL A 327 2.41 -14.35 -9.87
N TRP A 328 1.72 -14.45 -8.75
CA TRP A 328 0.36 -13.93 -8.61
C TRP A 328 0.25 -12.39 -8.76
N GLN A 329 1.35 -11.66 -8.58
CA GLN A 329 1.39 -10.22 -8.80
C GLN A 329 1.49 -9.82 -10.29
N GLN A 330 1.78 -10.75 -11.20
CA GLN A 330 1.96 -10.41 -12.61
C GLN A 330 0.69 -9.76 -13.21
N PRO A 331 -0.53 -10.28 -13.00
CA PRO A 331 -1.74 -9.68 -13.52
C PRO A 331 -2.19 -8.40 -12.81
N HIS A 332 -1.62 -8.03 -11.66
CA HIS A 332 -2.09 -6.89 -10.86
C HIS A 332 -2.18 -5.59 -11.65
N LEU A 333 -1.18 -5.31 -12.49
CA LEU A 333 -1.18 -4.08 -13.28
C LEU A 333 -2.36 -4.05 -14.28
N ILE A 334 -2.65 -5.18 -14.95
CA ILE A 334 -3.81 -5.29 -15.84
C ILE A 334 -5.11 -5.06 -15.04
N HIS A 335 -5.21 -5.64 -13.84
CA HIS A 335 -6.38 -5.49 -12.99
C HIS A 335 -6.58 -4.04 -12.52
N LEU A 336 -5.51 -3.39 -12.03
CA LEU A 336 -5.57 -2.00 -11.58
C LEU A 336 -5.97 -1.05 -12.72
N LEU A 337 -5.43 -1.27 -13.92
CA LEU A 337 -5.78 -0.49 -15.11
C LEU A 337 -7.23 -0.74 -15.55
N GLU A 338 -7.74 -1.98 -15.46
CA GLU A 338 -9.13 -2.30 -15.76
C GLU A 338 -10.10 -1.67 -14.75
N LEU A 339 -9.72 -1.59 -13.46
CA LEU A 339 -10.50 -0.87 -12.45
C LEU A 339 -10.60 0.63 -12.77
N LEU A 340 -9.51 1.26 -13.17
CA LEU A 340 -9.51 2.68 -13.58
C LEU A 340 -10.35 2.89 -14.84
N LEU A 341 -10.29 1.97 -15.79
CA LEU A 341 -11.11 2.04 -16.98
C LEU A 341 -12.61 1.91 -16.64
N ALA A 342 -12.96 0.99 -15.74
CA ALA A 342 -14.34 0.81 -15.28
C ALA A 342 -14.87 2.03 -14.51
N GLU A 343 -14.01 2.78 -13.82
CA GLU A 343 -14.37 4.06 -13.17
C GLU A 343 -14.71 5.16 -14.19
N GLY A 344 -14.33 4.99 -15.48
CA GLY A 344 -14.74 5.89 -16.55
C GLY A 344 -13.61 6.53 -17.36
N ARG A 345 -12.37 6.00 -17.31
CA ARG A 345 -11.28 6.48 -18.18
C ARG A 345 -11.58 6.14 -19.64
N GLY A 346 -11.20 7.04 -20.54
CA GLY A 346 -11.51 6.95 -21.97
C GLY A 346 -10.40 6.35 -22.84
N GLY A 347 -10.54 6.55 -24.16
CA GLY A 347 -9.65 5.96 -25.15
C GLY A 347 -8.20 6.43 -25.10
N GLU A 348 -7.93 7.65 -24.63
CA GLU A 348 -6.56 8.15 -24.43
C GLU A 348 -5.84 7.35 -23.34
N PHE A 349 -6.51 7.07 -22.23
CA PHE A 349 -6.00 6.23 -21.15
C PHE A 349 -5.67 4.81 -21.64
N LEU A 350 -6.57 4.22 -22.45
CA LEU A 350 -6.33 2.91 -23.08
C LEU A 350 -5.06 2.92 -23.93
N ALA A 351 -4.91 3.92 -24.81
CA ALA A 351 -3.76 4.01 -25.71
C ALA A 351 -2.44 4.24 -24.95
N GLU A 352 -2.47 5.08 -23.93
CA GLU A 352 -1.29 5.39 -23.09
C GLU A 352 -0.78 4.15 -22.35
N HIS A 353 -1.70 3.38 -21.73
CA HIS A 353 -1.31 2.28 -20.84
C HIS A 353 -1.28 0.91 -21.53
N TYR A 354 -1.76 0.81 -22.78
CA TYR A 354 -1.75 -0.46 -23.53
C TYR A 354 -0.35 -1.12 -23.60
N PRO A 355 0.78 -0.40 -23.78
CA PRO A 355 2.10 -1.02 -23.78
C PRO A 355 2.46 -1.78 -22.51
N LEU A 356 1.90 -1.39 -21.35
CA LEU A 356 2.05 -2.09 -20.08
C LEU A 356 1.22 -3.37 -20.05
N VAL A 357 -0.03 -3.28 -20.51
CA VAL A 357 -0.95 -4.44 -20.63
C VAL A 357 -0.37 -5.47 -21.59
N GLU A 358 0.06 -5.04 -22.79
CA GLU A 358 0.64 -5.92 -23.82
C GLU A 358 1.87 -6.67 -23.29
N ALA A 359 2.83 -5.95 -22.71
CA ALA A 359 4.06 -6.58 -22.22
C ALA A 359 3.81 -7.54 -21.05
N THR A 360 2.85 -7.23 -20.18
CA THR A 360 2.44 -8.11 -19.08
C THR A 360 1.76 -9.38 -19.63
N ALA A 361 0.83 -9.23 -20.55
CA ALA A 361 0.13 -10.36 -21.18
C ALA A 361 1.08 -11.25 -22.01
N ASP A 362 2.07 -10.66 -22.70
CA ASP A 362 3.10 -11.42 -23.42
C ASP A 362 3.92 -12.31 -22.46
N PHE A 363 4.28 -11.80 -21.29
CA PHE A 363 4.95 -12.61 -20.26
C PHE A 363 4.05 -13.73 -19.75
N MET A 364 2.81 -13.41 -19.43
CA MET A 364 1.86 -14.38 -18.88
C MET A 364 1.56 -15.52 -19.86
N ALA A 365 1.40 -15.20 -21.14
CA ALA A 365 1.15 -16.21 -22.17
C ALA A 365 2.38 -17.09 -22.44
N ASP A 366 3.58 -16.54 -22.30
CA ASP A 366 4.84 -17.26 -22.54
C ASP A 366 5.28 -18.10 -21.31
N PHE A 367 4.84 -17.72 -20.12
CA PHE A 367 5.10 -18.45 -18.87
C PHE A 367 4.25 -19.73 -18.74
N ALA A 368 3.02 -19.71 -19.24
CA ALA A 368 2.14 -20.87 -19.25
C ALA A 368 2.61 -21.90 -20.28
N GLU A 369 2.71 -23.16 -19.87
CA GLU A 369 3.12 -24.27 -20.74
C GLU A 369 1.94 -25.11 -21.18
N GLU A 370 1.91 -25.54 -22.44
CA GLU A 370 0.92 -26.51 -22.91
C GLU A 370 1.36 -27.92 -22.52
N ARG A 371 0.53 -28.62 -21.73
CA ARG A 371 0.72 -30.01 -21.32
C ARG A 371 -0.61 -30.75 -21.43
N ASP A 372 -0.59 -31.88 -22.15
CA ASP A 372 -1.76 -32.77 -22.31
C ASP A 372 -3.03 -32.04 -22.81
N GLY A 373 -2.87 -31.00 -23.64
CA GLY A 373 -3.98 -30.26 -24.25
C GLY A 373 -4.57 -29.16 -23.33
N ALA A 374 -3.92 -28.84 -22.21
CA ALA A 374 -4.27 -27.69 -21.37
C ALA A 374 -3.03 -26.84 -21.08
N TYR A 375 -3.24 -25.56 -20.74
CA TYR A 375 -2.16 -24.67 -20.30
C TYR A 375 -2.02 -24.72 -18.78
N VAL A 376 -0.82 -25.01 -18.31
CA VAL A 376 -0.46 -25.15 -16.90
C VAL A 376 0.47 -24.04 -16.46
N LEU A 377 0.46 -23.73 -15.16
CA LEU A 377 1.48 -22.90 -14.52
C LEU A 377 2.53 -23.83 -13.90
N PRO A 378 3.73 -23.91 -14.52
CA PRO A 378 4.74 -24.91 -14.15
C PRO A 378 5.61 -24.47 -12.98
N PRO A 379 6.23 -25.43 -12.25
CA PRO A 379 7.29 -25.12 -11.32
C PRO A 379 8.57 -24.65 -12.06
N PRO A 380 9.49 -23.92 -11.36
CA PRO A 380 9.38 -23.56 -9.95
C PRO A 380 8.52 -22.34 -9.72
N LEU A 381 7.54 -22.42 -8.85
CA LEU A 381 6.69 -21.31 -8.44
C LEU A 381 6.24 -21.45 -6.97
N ILE A 382 5.80 -20.34 -6.40
CA ILE A 382 5.11 -20.27 -5.12
C ILE A 382 3.76 -19.57 -5.38
N PRO A 383 2.63 -20.12 -4.88
CA PRO A 383 1.35 -19.44 -4.95
C PRO A 383 1.33 -18.22 -4.02
N ALA A 384 0.27 -17.43 -4.06
CA ALA A 384 0.03 -16.35 -3.10
C ALA A 384 0.14 -16.85 -1.64
N GLN A 385 -0.16 -18.12 -1.40
CA GLN A 385 0.07 -18.81 -0.12
C GLN A 385 1.55 -19.23 0.01
N GLU A 386 2.36 -18.41 0.67
CA GLU A 386 3.81 -18.57 0.77
C GLU A 386 4.25 -19.82 1.55
N SER A 387 3.34 -20.49 2.25
CA SER A 387 3.59 -21.76 2.96
C SER A 387 4.14 -22.89 2.07
N TYR A 388 4.03 -22.75 0.75
CA TYR A 388 4.58 -23.71 -0.24
C TYR A 388 6.03 -23.41 -0.66
N LEU A 389 6.72 -22.51 0.04
CA LEU A 389 8.12 -22.16 -0.27
C LEU A 389 9.04 -23.38 -0.39
N VAL A 390 8.86 -24.37 0.50
CA VAL A 390 9.69 -25.58 0.50
C VAL A 390 9.38 -26.53 -0.67
N ASP A 391 8.16 -26.44 -1.20
CA ASP A 391 7.66 -27.30 -2.28
C ASP A 391 7.77 -26.65 -3.67
N ARG A 392 8.32 -25.44 -3.78
CA ARG A 392 8.33 -24.59 -4.99
C ARG A 392 8.80 -25.29 -6.27
N GLU A 393 9.69 -26.30 -6.14
CA GLU A 393 10.21 -27.06 -7.28
C GLU A 393 9.17 -28.07 -7.85
N THR A 394 8.06 -28.26 -7.15
CA THR A 394 7.01 -29.22 -7.53
C THR A 394 5.61 -28.61 -7.57
N VAL A 395 5.44 -27.37 -7.07
CA VAL A 395 4.15 -26.69 -7.11
C VAL A 395 3.67 -26.52 -8.55
N THR A 396 2.45 -26.98 -8.83
CA THR A 396 1.79 -26.82 -10.12
C THR A 396 0.37 -26.31 -9.95
N ASN A 397 -0.08 -25.50 -10.89
CA ASN A 397 -1.48 -25.12 -11.07
C ASN A 397 -2.15 -24.62 -9.77
N PRO A 398 -1.67 -23.56 -9.15
CA PRO A 398 -2.37 -22.98 -8.00
C PRO A 398 -3.73 -22.41 -8.45
N THR A 399 -4.76 -22.71 -7.68
CA THR A 399 -6.17 -22.41 -8.03
C THR A 399 -6.42 -20.95 -8.34
N PHE A 400 -5.90 -20.03 -7.51
CA PHE A 400 -6.08 -18.60 -7.71
C PHE A 400 -5.34 -18.12 -8.96
N GLU A 401 -4.09 -18.51 -9.11
CA GLU A 401 -3.24 -18.07 -10.20
C GLU A 401 -3.76 -18.55 -11.56
N LEU A 402 -4.29 -19.76 -11.66
CA LEU A 402 -4.95 -20.25 -12.89
C LEU A 402 -6.11 -19.31 -13.29
N ALA A 403 -7.01 -19.02 -12.35
CA ALA A 403 -8.16 -18.15 -12.61
C ALA A 403 -7.70 -16.72 -12.97
N TYR A 404 -6.68 -16.20 -12.28
CA TYR A 404 -6.18 -14.86 -12.51
C TYR A 404 -5.49 -14.72 -13.87
N TRP A 405 -4.71 -15.73 -14.28
CA TRP A 405 -4.09 -15.78 -15.62
C TRP A 405 -5.14 -15.74 -16.74
N ALA A 406 -6.12 -16.64 -16.67
CA ALA A 406 -7.17 -16.70 -17.68
C ALA A 406 -7.95 -15.38 -17.78
N TRP A 407 -8.35 -14.83 -16.63
CA TRP A 407 -9.08 -13.57 -16.58
C TRP A 407 -8.27 -12.40 -17.16
N ALA A 408 -7.03 -12.24 -16.74
CA ALA A 408 -6.21 -11.10 -17.14
C ALA A 408 -5.81 -11.14 -18.62
N LEU A 409 -5.53 -12.32 -19.18
CA LEU A 409 -5.29 -12.48 -20.62
C LEU A 409 -6.56 -12.16 -21.44
N GLY A 410 -7.74 -12.53 -20.94
CA GLY A 410 -9.01 -12.12 -21.51
C GLY A 410 -9.20 -10.61 -21.49
N VAL A 411 -8.89 -9.95 -20.36
CA VAL A 411 -8.89 -8.47 -20.25
C VAL A 411 -7.95 -7.86 -21.28
N ALA A 412 -6.73 -8.36 -21.39
CA ALA A 412 -5.74 -7.83 -22.34
C ALA A 412 -6.26 -7.89 -23.80
N ASN A 413 -6.95 -8.95 -24.18
CA ASN A 413 -7.59 -9.03 -25.50
C ASN A 413 -8.78 -8.05 -25.63
N ARG A 414 -9.62 -7.88 -24.61
CA ARG A 414 -10.66 -6.84 -24.62
C ARG A 414 -10.08 -5.43 -24.75
N TRP A 415 -8.92 -5.14 -24.20
CA TRP A 415 -8.22 -3.87 -24.39
C TRP A 415 -7.84 -3.66 -25.86
N ARG A 416 -7.38 -4.71 -26.56
CA ARG A 416 -7.09 -4.66 -28.00
C ARG A 416 -8.36 -4.35 -28.82
N GLU A 417 -9.45 -5.02 -28.51
CA GLU A 417 -10.74 -4.78 -29.17
C GLU A 417 -11.22 -3.34 -28.99
N ARG A 418 -11.14 -2.80 -27.77
CA ARG A 418 -11.46 -1.39 -27.48
C ARG A 418 -10.56 -0.41 -28.23
N LEU A 419 -9.33 -0.80 -28.54
CA LEU A 419 -8.37 -0.03 -29.35
C LEU A 419 -8.51 -0.32 -30.87
N ASN A 420 -9.50 -1.10 -31.29
CA ASN A 420 -9.67 -1.57 -32.68
C ASN A 420 -8.44 -2.35 -33.21
N LEU A 421 -7.72 -3.06 -32.37
CA LEU A 421 -6.64 -3.97 -32.71
C LEU A 421 -7.18 -5.40 -32.76
N ALA A 422 -6.66 -6.23 -33.70
CA ALA A 422 -7.02 -7.64 -33.73
C ALA A 422 -6.63 -8.36 -32.43
N PRO A 423 -7.47 -9.23 -31.85
CA PRO A 423 -7.11 -10.03 -30.69
C PRO A 423 -5.84 -10.86 -30.96
N ARG A 424 -5.10 -11.11 -29.87
CA ARG A 424 -3.92 -12.00 -29.89
C ARG A 424 -4.39 -13.43 -29.67
N GLU A 425 -4.23 -14.25 -30.70
CA GLU A 425 -4.65 -15.68 -30.68
C GLU A 425 -3.85 -16.48 -29.64
N ASP A 426 -2.58 -16.17 -29.42
CA ASP A 426 -1.74 -16.84 -28.42
C ASP A 426 -2.24 -16.56 -27.00
N TRP A 427 -2.67 -15.32 -26.68
CA TRP A 427 -3.28 -14.99 -25.40
C TRP A 427 -4.63 -15.67 -25.21
N ALA A 428 -5.47 -15.69 -26.27
CA ALA A 428 -6.77 -16.36 -26.23
C ALA A 428 -6.61 -17.87 -25.99
N ARG A 429 -5.70 -18.53 -26.73
CA ARG A 429 -5.45 -19.97 -26.52
C ARG A 429 -5.04 -20.30 -25.08
N VAL A 430 -4.18 -19.50 -24.46
CA VAL A 430 -3.78 -19.71 -23.07
C VAL A 430 -4.96 -19.46 -22.12
N ALA A 431 -5.71 -18.36 -22.31
CA ALA A 431 -6.86 -18.03 -21.46
C ALA A 431 -7.95 -19.10 -21.49
N ASP A 432 -8.34 -19.51 -22.71
CA ASP A 432 -9.43 -20.47 -22.94
C ASP A 432 -9.03 -21.91 -22.62
N GLY A 433 -7.75 -22.24 -22.82
CA GLY A 433 -7.18 -23.56 -22.56
C GLY A 433 -6.54 -23.74 -21.18
N MET A 434 -6.71 -22.77 -20.27
CA MET A 434 -6.12 -22.87 -18.93
C MET A 434 -6.64 -24.09 -18.18
N HIS A 435 -5.72 -24.81 -17.51
CA HIS A 435 -6.04 -25.98 -16.71
C HIS A 435 -7.09 -25.65 -15.64
N ARG A 436 -7.99 -26.59 -15.36
CA ARG A 436 -9.03 -26.39 -14.34
C ARG A 436 -8.42 -26.54 -12.94
N PRO A 437 -8.83 -25.70 -11.96
CA PRO A 437 -8.42 -25.85 -10.58
C PRO A 437 -8.70 -27.26 -10.03
N ALA A 438 -7.73 -27.80 -9.30
CA ALA A 438 -7.83 -29.10 -8.69
C ALA A 438 -8.82 -29.11 -7.52
N LEU A 439 -9.46 -30.27 -7.28
CA LEU A 439 -10.38 -30.46 -6.18
C LEU A 439 -9.77 -31.41 -5.14
N MET A 440 -10.08 -31.14 -3.88
CA MET A 440 -9.87 -32.07 -2.77
C MET A 440 -10.89 -33.22 -2.84
N PRO A 441 -10.64 -34.37 -2.17
CA PRO A 441 -11.57 -35.50 -2.15
C PRO A 441 -12.99 -35.16 -1.62
N ASP A 442 -13.13 -34.10 -0.85
CA ASP A 442 -14.42 -33.61 -0.31
C ASP A 442 -15.14 -32.64 -1.26
N GLY A 443 -14.57 -32.39 -2.44
CA GLY A 443 -15.16 -31.53 -3.47
C GLY A 443 -14.84 -30.05 -3.30
N THR A 444 -14.03 -29.63 -2.34
CA THR A 444 -13.55 -28.26 -2.20
C THR A 444 -12.35 -27.98 -3.10
N TYR A 445 -12.03 -26.72 -3.36
CA TYR A 445 -10.83 -26.38 -4.12
C TYR A 445 -9.55 -26.68 -3.32
N ALA A 446 -8.59 -27.33 -3.97
CA ALA A 446 -7.21 -27.41 -3.49
C ALA A 446 -6.54 -26.03 -3.63
N ALA A 447 -5.50 -25.75 -2.84
CA ALA A 447 -4.68 -24.58 -3.06
C ALA A 447 -3.80 -24.72 -4.31
N ILE A 448 -3.22 -25.93 -4.51
CA ILE A 448 -2.39 -26.30 -5.65
C ILE A 448 -2.74 -27.73 -6.12
N GLU A 449 -2.41 -28.06 -7.38
CA GLU A 449 -2.67 -29.38 -7.93
C GLU A 449 -1.70 -30.46 -7.40
N SER A 450 -0.43 -30.12 -7.24
CA SER A 450 0.58 -31.06 -6.72
C SER A 450 0.45 -31.29 -5.20
N ALA A 451 1.03 -32.36 -4.69
CA ALA A 451 1.10 -32.57 -3.25
C ALA A 451 2.13 -31.64 -2.58
N PRO A 452 1.84 -31.10 -1.37
CA PRO A 452 0.59 -31.23 -0.62
C PRO A 452 -0.48 -30.30 -1.18
N HIS A 453 -1.62 -30.84 -1.56
CA HIS A 453 -2.70 -30.10 -2.24
C HIS A 453 -3.28 -28.93 -1.44
N LEU A 454 -3.26 -29.03 -0.11
CA LEU A 454 -3.81 -28.04 0.79
C LEU A 454 -3.03 -27.97 2.10
N ILE A 455 -2.50 -26.80 2.40
CA ILE A 455 -1.89 -26.46 3.69
C ILE A 455 -2.82 -25.44 4.36
N ARG A 456 -3.43 -25.81 5.50
CA ARG A 456 -4.47 -24.99 6.18
C ARG A 456 -3.87 -23.93 7.10
N LYS A 457 -2.92 -23.17 6.60
CA LYS A 457 -2.29 -22.04 7.29
C LYS A 457 -1.89 -20.97 6.29
N ASP A 458 -1.52 -19.77 6.79
CA ASP A 458 -1.16 -18.65 5.95
C ASP A 458 -2.36 -18.19 5.11
N HIS A 459 -2.21 -17.77 3.88
CA HIS A 459 -3.28 -17.25 3.05
C HIS A 459 -4.20 -18.35 2.49
N PRO A 460 -5.53 -18.29 2.68
CA PRO A 460 -6.48 -19.16 1.97
C PRO A 460 -6.65 -18.70 0.51
N SER A 461 -5.56 -18.78 -0.27
CA SER A 461 -5.42 -18.14 -1.59
C SER A 461 -6.47 -18.57 -2.60
N MET A 462 -6.97 -19.82 -2.51
CA MET A 462 -8.02 -20.32 -3.41
C MET A 462 -9.30 -19.47 -3.37
N LEU A 463 -9.60 -18.82 -2.23
CA LEU A 463 -10.78 -17.95 -2.12
C LEU A 463 -10.67 -16.71 -3.02
N MET A 464 -9.46 -16.25 -3.34
CA MET A 464 -9.25 -15.09 -4.20
C MET A 464 -9.71 -15.35 -5.64
N ALA A 465 -9.86 -16.61 -6.04
CA ALA A 465 -10.37 -16.96 -7.38
C ALA A 465 -11.84 -16.56 -7.60
N LEU A 466 -12.59 -16.26 -6.53
CA LEU A 466 -13.92 -15.65 -6.58
C LEU A 466 -14.02 -14.57 -5.49
N GLY A 467 -14.50 -13.42 -5.81
CA GLY A 467 -14.57 -12.29 -4.87
C GLY A 467 -13.54 -11.24 -5.25
N TRP A 468 -12.28 -11.47 -5.06
CA TRP A 468 -11.25 -10.62 -5.64
C TRP A 468 -11.32 -10.61 -7.17
N LEU A 469 -11.37 -11.79 -7.78
CA LEU A 469 -11.68 -11.89 -9.21
C LEU A 469 -13.19 -11.84 -9.46
N PRO A 470 -13.61 -11.30 -10.60
CA PRO A 470 -14.97 -11.52 -11.08
C PRO A 470 -15.21 -13.01 -11.40
N ASP A 471 -16.45 -13.37 -11.69
CA ASP A 471 -16.81 -14.72 -12.12
C ASP A 471 -15.98 -15.12 -13.35
N THR A 472 -15.39 -16.30 -13.31
CA THR A 472 -14.64 -16.87 -14.43
C THR A 472 -15.19 -18.28 -14.74
N PRO A 473 -15.07 -18.76 -15.99
CA PRO A 473 -15.50 -20.11 -16.35
C PRO A 473 -14.73 -21.23 -15.63
N LEU A 474 -13.61 -20.90 -14.98
CA LEU A 474 -12.77 -21.86 -14.26
C LEU A 474 -13.24 -22.13 -12.83
N VAL A 475 -14.08 -21.26 -12.26
CA VAL A 475 -14.47 -21.31 -10.86
C VAL A 475 -15.98 -21.50 -10.72
N ASP A 476 -16.38 -22.59 -10.09
CA ASP A 476 -17.77 -22.88 -9.75
C ASP A 476 -18.14 -22.26 -8.39
N ALA A 477 -19.22 -21.50 -8.36
CA ALA A 477 -19.65 -20.80 -7.15
C ALA A 477 -20.06 -21.75 -6.02
N GLY A 478 -20.67 -22.91 -6.33
CA GLY A 478 -21.06 -23.91 -5.33
C GLY A 478 -19.84 -24.57 -4.69
N THR A 479 -18.85 -24.92 -5.50
CA THR A 479 -17.54 -25.42 -5.02
C THR A 479 -16.83 -24.38 -4.17
N MET A 480 -16.87 -23.09 -4.57
CA MET A 480 -16.27 -22.02 -3.79
C MET A 480 -17.00 -21.79 -2.46
N ALA A 481 -18.32 -21.91 -2.42
CA ALA A 481 -19.07 -21.84 -1.17
C ALA A 481 -18.66 -22.96 -0.20
N ALA A 482 -18.51 -24.20 -0.69
CA ALA A 482 -18.01 -25.31 0.11
C ALA A 482 -16.56 -25.08 0.57
N THR A 483 -15.73 -24.46 -0.30
CA THR A 483 -14.34 -24.11 0.05
C THR A 483 -14.27 -23.03 1.12
N LEU A 484 -15.14 -22.01 1.06
CA LEU A 484 -15.25 -21.00 2.11
C LEU A 484 -15.72 -21.61 3.44
N ASP A 485 -16.66 -22.58 3.42
CA ASP A 485 -17.08 -23.32 4.59
C ASP A 485 -15.93 -24.12 5.21
N GLU A 486 -15.09 -24.75 4.39
CA GLU A 486 -13.92 -25.49 4.86
C GLU A 486 -12.88 -24.56 5.49
N VAL A 487 -12.55 -23.43 4.83
CA VAL A 487 -11.66 -22.41 5.39
C VAL A 487 -12.17 -21.90 6.73
N TRP A 488 -13.47 -21.59 6.82
CA TRP A 488 -14.07 -21.09 8.05
C TRP A 488 -13.96 -22.06 9.22
N ARG A 489 -14.07 -23.38 8.95
CA ARG A 489 -14.04 -24.44 9.98
C ARG A 489 -12.65 -24.86 10.39
N SER A 490 -11.68 -24.84 9.49
CA SER A 490 -10.44 -25.60 9.66
C SER A 490 -9.16 -24.82 9.47
N TRP A 491 -9.26 -23.54 9.02
CA TRP A 491 -8.06 -22.75 8.77
C TRP A 491 -7.38 -22.28 10.06
N ASP A 492 -6.06 -22.34 10.12
CA ASP A 492 -5.30 -21.75 11.22
C ASP A 492 -5.23 -20.23 11.06
N LEU A 493 -6.25 -19.53 11.56
CA LEU A 493 -6.37 -18.09 11.50
C LEU A 493 -5.31 -17.34 12.34
N GLN A 494 -4.57 -18.03 13.22
CA GLN A 494 -3.43 -17.44 13.92
C GLN A 494 -2.24 -17.24 12.97
N SER A 495 -2.13 -18.05 11.93
CA SER A 495 -1.10 -17.96 10.91
C SER A 495 -1.47 -17.05 9.74
N SER A 496 -2.73 -16.58 9.65
CA SER A 496 -3.23 -15.72 8.60
C SER A 496 -2.63 -14.31 8.65
N TRP A 497 -2.99 -13.48 7.68
CA TRP A 497 -2.58 -12.08 7.60
C TRP A 497 -3.81 -11.15 7.51
N GLY A 498 -3.62 -9.88 7.77
CA GLY A 498 -4.73 -8.93 7.90
C GLY A 498 -5.61 -8.79 6.65
N TRP A 499 -5.12 -9.08 5.45
CA TRP A 499 -5.93 -9.03 4.22
C TRP A 499 -6.72 -10.33 3.92
N ASP A 500 -6.47 -11.42 4.66
CA ASP A 500 -7.21 -12.67 4.48
C ASP A 500 -8.69 -12.54 4.88
N TYR A 501 -8.98 -11.72 5.90
CA TYR A 501 -10.35 -11.44 6.33
C TYR A 501 -11.16 -10.68 5.27
N PRO A 502 -10.61 -9.62 4.65
CA PRO A 502 -11.17 -9.03 3.44
C PRO A 502 -11.38 -10.03 2.29
N VAL A 503 -10.46 -10.96 2.05
CA VAL A 503 -10.64 -12.01 1.03
C VAL A 503 -11.85 -12.87 1.34
N MET A 504 -11.97 -13.37 2.58
CA MET A 504 -13.13 -14.14 3.02
C MET A 504 -14.43 -13.33 2.85
N ALA A 505 -14.40 -12.03 3.19
CA ALA A 505 -15.56 -11.15 3.08
C ALA A 505 -15.96 -10.90 1.61
N MET A 506 -15.01 -10.63 0.73
CA MET A 506 -15.28 -10.45 -0.71
C MET A 506 -15.86 -11.72 -1.33
N THR A 507 -15.30 -12.89 -0.99
CA THR A 507 -15.81 -14.19 -1.45
C THR A 507 -17.24 -14.43 -0.95
N ALA A 508 -17.50 -14.19 0.33
CA ALA A 508 -18.85 -14.32 0.90
C ALA A 508 -19.85 -13.35 0.24
N ALA A 509 -19.47 -12.10 0.03
CA ALA A 509 -20.31 -11.10 -0.64
C ALA A 509 -20.65 -11.52 -2.08
N ARG A 510 -19.68 -12.06 -2.83
CA ARG A 510 -19.90 -12.60 -4.18
C ARG A 510 -20.86 -13.80 -4.19
N LEU A 511 -20.82 -14.61 -3.15
CA LEU A 511 -21.73 -15.74 -2.95
C LEU A 511 -23.12 -15.31 -2.43
N GLY A 512 -23.32 -14.03 -2.14
CA GLY A 512 -24.58 -13.50 -1.60
C GLY A 512 -24.76 -13.72 -0.11
N ASP A 513 -23.73 -14.12 0.64
CA ASP A 513 -23.77 -14.31 2.10
C ASP A 513 -23.18 -13.09 2.83
N LEU A 514 -23.99 -12.01 2.92
CA LEU A 514 -23.55 -10.76 3.54
C LEU A 514 -23.37 -10.89 5.07
N ARG A 515 -24.02 -11.85 5.71
CA ARG A 515 -23.74 -12.13 7.13
C ARG A 515 -22.31 -12.59 7.30
N ARG A 516 -21.91 -13.62 6.56
CA ARG A 516 -20.54 -14.13 6.61
C ARG A 516 -19.50 -13.09 6.18
N ALA A 517 -19.85 -12.24 5.22
CA ALA A 517 -18.97 -11.14 4.81
C ALA A 517 -18.71 -10.16 5.97
N LEU A 518 -19.73 -9.75 6.70
CA LEU A 518 -19.59 -8.90 7.89
C LEU A 518 -18.85 -9.62 9.03
N ASP A 519 -19.22 -10.88 9.28
CA ASP A 519 -18.58 -11.72 10.31
C ASP A 519 -17.08 -11.88 10.02
N ALA A 520 -16.66 -12.00 8.74
CA ALA A 520 -15.27 -12.08 8.36
C ALA A 520 -14.51 -10.77 8.67
N LEU A 521 -15.06 -9.60 8.31
CA LEU A 521 -14.44 -8.32 8.59
C LEU A 521 -14.29 -8.02 10.08
N LEU A 522 -15.16 -8.59 10.91
CA LEU A 522 -15.20 -8.38 12.35
C LEU A 522 -14.66 -9.57 13.16
N LEU A 523 -14.17 -10.61 12.48
CA LEU A 523 -13.70 -11.83 13.14
C LEU A 523 -12.62 -11.51 14.17
N GLU A 524 -12.81 -11.99 15.40
CA GLU A 524 -11.84 -11.83 16.47
C GLU A 524 -10.60 -12.72 16.22
N SER A 525 -9.51 -12.08 15.83
CA SER A 525 -8.23 -12.72 15.59
C SER A 525 -7.11 -11.71 15.83
N PRO A 526 -5.93 -12.13 16.33
CA PRO A 526 -4.79 -11.24 16.51
C PRO A 526 -4.31 -10.59 15.21
N LYS A 527 -4.68 -11.15 14.05
CA LYS A 527 -4.35 -10.62 12.72
C LYS A 527 -5.39 -9.64 12.16
N ASN A 528 -6.58 -9.58 12.78
CA ASN A 528 -7.70 -8.70 12.38
C ASN A 528 -7.99 -7.59 13.40
N VAL A 529 -6.99 -7.20 14.17
CA VAL A 529 -7.10 -6.11 15.14
C VAL A 529 -6.84 -4.77 14.43
N PHE A 530 -7.72 -3.80 14.64
CA PHE A 530 -7.51 -2.41 14.23
C PHE A 530 -7.40 -1.53 15.48
N LEU A 531 -6.21 -1.01 15.74
CA LEU A 531 -5.93 -0.14 16.88
C LEU A 531 -6.76 1.16 16.81
N PRO A 532 -6.84 1.94 17.91
CA PRO A 532 -7.58 3.21 17.91
C PRO A 532 -7.18 4.18 16.79
N ASN A 533 -5.92 4.16 16.36
CA ASN A 533 -5.40 4.96 15.25
C ASN A 533 -5.60 4.30 13.85
N GLY A 534 -6.31 3.18 13.77
CA GLY A 534 -6.56 2.45 12.53
C GLY A 534 -5.44 1.52 12.08
N HIS A 535 -4.30 1.46 12.77
CA HIS A 535 -3.22 0.54 12.42
C HIS A 535 -3.62 -0.91 12.67
N ASN A 536 -3.26 -1.78 11.73
CA ASN A 536 -3.45 -3.22 11.84
C ASN A 536 -2.08 -3.89 12.09
N PRO A 537 -1.75 -4.27 13.35
CA PRO A 537 -0.47 -4.91 13.65
C PRO A 537 -0.49 -6.40 13.25
N GLN A 538 0.61 -6.89 12.67
CA GLN A 538 0.78 -8.29 12.30
C GLN A 538 1.83 -9.01 13.14
N MET A 539 2.92 -8.33 13.45
CA MET A 539 4.00 -8.86 14.27
C MET A 539 4.43 -7.80 15.30
N PRO A 540 4.33 -8.09 16.61
CA PRO A 540 4.71 -7.14 17.64
C PRO A 540 6.17 -6.66 17.48
N GLY A 541 6.37 -5.36 17.54
CA GLY A 541 7.70 -4.74 17.47
C GLY A 541 8.35 -4.69 16.08
N PHE A 542 7.81 -5.41 15.09
CA PHE A 542 8.34 -5.42 13.72
C PHE A 542 7.33 -4.88 12.71
N LEU A 543 6.15 -5.44 12.63
CA LEU A 543 5.11 -5.05 11.67
C LEU A 543 3.88 -4.52 12.42
N THR A 544 3.95 -3.25 12.83
CA THR A 544 2.95 -2.59 13.67
C THR A 544 1.84 -1.88 12.87
N LEU A 545 2.05 -1.72 11.57
CA LEU A 545 1.08 -1.23 10.60
C LEU A 545 1.15 -2.08 9.35
N TYR A 546 0.01 -2.64 8.94
CA TYR A 546 -0.10 -3.49 7.76
C TYR A 546 -1.20 -2.96 6.84
N LEU A 547 -0.84 -2.04 5.96
CA LEU A 547 -1.77 -1.33 5.06
C LEU A 547 -2.53 -2.23 4.08
N PRO A 548 -2.02 -3.40 3.64
CA PRO A 548 -2.82 -4.35 2.88
C PRO A 548 -4.15 -4.73 3.54
N ALA A 549 -4.21 -4.80 4.89
CA ALA A 549 -5.45 -5.02 5.61
C ALA A 549 -6.43 -3.85 5.48
N ASN A 550 -5.92 -2.61 5.57
CA ASN A 550 -6.74 -1.40 5.45
C ASN A 550 -7.31 -1.26 4.03
N GLY A 551 -6.49 -1.43 3.00
CA GLY A 551 -6.96 -1.37 1.61
C GLY A 551 -7.87 -2.54 1.25
N GLY A 552 -7.59 -3.75 1.76
CA GLY A 552 -8.46 -4.91 1.64
C GLY A 552 -9.83 -4.71 2.25
N LEU A 553 -9.89 -4.11 3.46
CA LEU A 553 -11.15 -3.73 4.10
C LEU A 553 -11.97 -2.81 3.20
N LEU A 554 -11.36 -1.79 2.62
CA LEU A 554 -12.06 -0.85 1.73
C LEU A 554 -12.56 -1.54 0.44
N ALA A 555 -11.77 -2.45 -0.14
CA ALA A 555 -12.21 -3.25 -1.28
C ALA A 555 -13.38 -4.17 -0.91
N ALA A 556 -13.33 -4.83 0.24
CA ALA A 556 -14.43 -5.69 0.71
C ALA A 556 -15.71 -4.90 0.97
N VAL A 557 -15.61 -3.67 1.51
CA VAL A 557 -16.78 -2.79 1.69
C VAL A 557 -17.38 -2.37 0.35
N ALA A 558 -16.56 -2.14 -0.69
CA ALA A 558 -17.08 -1.88 -2.04
C ALA A 558 -17.87 -3.10 -2.58
N HIS A 559 -17.39 -4.33 -2.32
CA HIS A 559 -18.12 -5.56 -2.68
C HIS A 559 -19.43 -5.71 -1.90
N LEU A 560 -19.44 -5.38 -0.59
CA LEU A 560 -20.67 -5.37 0.21
C LEU A 560 -21.68 -4.36 -0.35
N ALA A 561 -21.24 -3.13 -0.62
CA ALA A 561 -22.10 -2.08 -1.17
C ALA A 561 -22.68 -2.48 -2.52
N ALA A 562 -21.86 -3.09 -3.39
CA ALA A 562 -22.31 -3.59 -4.68
C ALA A 562 -23.34 -4.72 -4.56
N ALA A 563 -23.13 -5.67 -3.64
CA ALA A 563 -24.08 -6.76 -3.41
C ALA A 563 -25.42 -6.23 -2.86
N VAL A 564 -25.41 -5.25 -1.94
CA VAL A 564 -26.62 -4.58 -1.45
C VAL A 564 -27.34 -3.84 -2.58
N ALA A 565 -26.60 -3.15 -3.45
CA ALA A 565 -27.17 -2.48 -4.63
C ALA A 565 -27.80 -3.48 -5.62
N ASP A 566 -27.27 -4.69 -5.71
CA ASP A 566 -27.83 -5.81 -6.50
C ASP A 566 -29.03 -6.49 -5.80
N GLY A 567 -29.46 -5.99 -4.64
CA GLY A 567 -30.64 -6.49 -3.91
C GLY A 567 -30.37 -7.65 -2.95
N VAL A 568 -29.10 -7.98 -2.66
CA VAL A 568 -28.77 -8.98 -1.64
C VAL A 568 -29.09 -8.41 -0.24
N PRO A 569 -29.91 -9.10 0.59
CA PRO A 569 -30.33 -8.55 1.86
C PRO A 569 -29.21 -8.57 2.90
N LEU A 570 -29.08 -7.46 3.65
CA LEU A 570 -28.26 -7.43 4.84
C LEU A 570 -28.87 -8.28 5.97
N PRO A 571 -28.06 -8.82 6.87
CA PRO A 571 -28.58 -9.52 8.04
C PRO A 571 -29.33 -8.57 8.97
N PRO A 572 -30.28 -9.10 9.79
CA PRO A 572 -31.02 -8.29 10.75
C PRO A 572 -30.08 -7.50 11.67
N GLY A 573 -30.43 -6.24 11.91
CA GLY A 573 -29.64 -5.32 12.73
C GLY A 573 -28.61 -4.50 11.97
N TRP A 574 -28.38 -4.78 10.67
CA TRP A 574 -27.46 -4.05 9.83
C TRP A 574 -28.18 -3.17 8.82
N VAL A 575 -27.70 -1.95 8.68
CA VAL A 575 -28.07 -1.00 7.65
C VAL A 575 -26.77 -0.46 7.02
N LEU A 576 -26.72 -0.45 5.71
CA LEU A 576 -25.61 0.09 4.95
C LEU A 576 -26.16 1.16 3.99
N ASP A 577 -25.99 2.42 4.34
CA ASP A 577 -26.19 3.54 3.43
C ASP A 577 -24.89 3.78 2.67
N ALA A 578 -24.94 3.62 1.35
CA ALA A 578 -23.75 3.70 0.49
C ALA A 578 -24.06 4.46 -0.79
N GLU A 579 -23.16 5.38 -1.18
CA GLU A 579 -23.27 6.14 -2.41
C GLU A 579 -21.91 6.36 -3.06
N GLY A 580 -21.87 6.72 -4.33
CA GLY A 580 -20.67 7.19 -5.03
C GLY A 580 -19.64 6.10 -5.38
N PHE A 581 -19.93 4.81 -5.16
CA PHE A 581 -19.07 3.73 -5.61
C PHE A 581 -19.04 3.65 -7.14
N ALA A 582 -17.83 3.54 -7.69
CA ALA A 582 -17.66 3.34 -9.11
C ALA A 582 -17.93 1.87 -9.49
N PRO A 583 -18.38 1.61 -10.73
CA PRO A 583 -18.42 0.26 -11.27
C PRO A 583 -17.04 -0.41 -11.24
N PHE A 584 -17.01 -1.71 -11.00
CA PHE A 584 -15.80 -2.51 -11.15
C PHE A 584 -16.15 -3.90 -11.73
N PRO A 585 -15.21 -4.61 -12.35
CA PRO A 585 -15.47 -5.90 -12.97
C PRO A 585 -15.99 -6.92 -11.95
N ARG A 586 -17.19 -7.47 -12.22
CA ARG A 586 -17.84 -8.49 -11.39
C ARG A 586 -18.19 -9.78 -12.15
N GLY A 587 -17.78 -9.87 -13.42
CA GLY A 587 -18.14 -10.93 -14.35
C GLY A 587 -19.41 -10.61 -15.14
N ASP A 588 -19.54 -11.25 -16.30
CA ASP A 588 -20.75 -11.22 -17.11
C ASP A 588 -21.78 -12.16 -16.45
N ARG A 589 -22.59 -11.66 -15.53
CA ARG A 589 -23.87 -12.32 -15.33
C ARG A 589 -24.67 -12.08 -16.60
N PRO A 590 -25.18 -13.13 -17.27
CA PRO A 590 -26.18 -12.90 -18.31
C PRO A 590 -27.29 -12.11 -17.64
N ASP A 591 -27.66 -10.99 -18.28
CA ASP A 591 -28.72 -10.10 -17.82
C ASP A 591 -29.87 -10.96 -17.28
N ALA A 592 -30.19 -10.76 -16.01
CA ALA A 592 -31.41 -11.29 -15.45
C ALA A 592 -32.56 -10.52 -16.15
N THR A 593 -33.02 -11.12 -17.28
CA THR A 593 -34.18 -10.65 -18.02
C THR A 593 -35.45 -10.89 -17.21
#